data_78930d83040335ca9dd02c0028ba9607
#
_entry.id   78930d83040335ca9dd02c0028ba9607
#
_cell.length_a   1.000
_cell.length_b   1.000
_cell.length_c   1.000
_cell.angle_alpha   90.00
_cell.angle_beta   90.00
_cell.angle_gamma   90.00
#
_symmetry.space_group_name_H-M   'P 1'
#
loop_
_entity.id
_entity.type
_entity.pdbx_description
1 polymer ?
#
loop_
_entity_poly.entity_id
_entity_poly.type
_entity_poly.pdbx_seq_one_letter_code
_entity_poly.pdbx_strand_id
1 'polypeptide(L)'
;MSDSPATIEKPLFARLTALGIETKTTRHQPVFTVTQSQQHREFLSGDHCKSLFLKDKTQTLWLLVADESRRIDLKSVANAVGAGRLSFCKPDLMNDVLGVQPGAVTPFALINENARGVKVILDKSMLESKKLNYHPLHNEATTTISPEDLLLFIRSYGHEPVILDLDANCSSSTG
;
A
#
# COMPACT_ATOMS: atom_id res chain seq x y z
N MET A 1 0.26 -19.07 -17.23
CA MET A 1 1.23 -18.10 -17.74
C MET A 1 1.19 -16.86 -16.88
N SER A 2 2.34 -16.43 -16.42
CA SER A 2 2.43 -15.16 -15.71
C SER A 2 2.44 -14.02 -16.72
N ASP A 3 1.60 -13.01 -16.48
CA ASP A 3 1.59 -11.83 -17.33
C ASP A 3 2.89 -11.03 -17.15
N SER A 4 3.32 -10.35 -18.22
CA SER A 4 4.48 -9.46 -18.13
C SER A 4 4.17 -8.26 -17.23
N PRO A 5 5.18 -7.63 -16.61
CA PRO A 5 4.96 -6.42 -15.80
C PRO A 5 4.18 -5.34 -16.56
N ALA A 6 4.47 -5.12 -17.83
CA ALA A 6 3.77 -4.14 -18.66
C ALA A 6 2.27 -4.47 -18.80
N THR A 7 1.92 -5.75 -18.90
CA THR A 7 0.54 -6.20 -19.00
C THR A 7 -0.19 -6.03 -17.66
N ILE A 8 0.48 -6.38 -16.56
CA ILE A 8 -0.09 -6.30 -15.20
C ILE A 8 -0.46 -4.86 -14.84
N GLU A 9 0.42 -3.91 -15.15
CA GLU A 9 0.24 -2.50 -14.76
C GLU A 9 -0.66 -1.69 -15.68
N LYS A 10 -0.97 -2.20 -16.87
CA LYS A 10 -1.71 -1.46 -17.89
C LYS A 10 -3.06 -0.91 -17.40
N PRO A 11 -3.93 -1.69 -16.72
CA PRO A 11 -5.20 -1.14 -16.21
C PRO A 11 -4.97 -0.04 -15.18
N LEU A 12 -3.91 -0.14 -14.38
CA LEU A 12 -3.56 0.87 -13.39
C LEU A 12 -3.26 2.21 -14.05
N PHE A 13 -2.36 2.22 -15.03
CA PHE A 13 -1.99 3.46 -15.70
C PHE A 13 -3.14 4.05 -16.50
N ALA A 14 -4.00 3.22 -17.09
CA ALA A 14 -5.21 3.69 -17.75
C ALA A 14 -6.14 4.42 -16.76
N ARG A 15 -6.30 3.87 -15.55
CA ARG A 15 -7.13 4.50 -14.51
C ARG A 15 -6.52 5.80 -14.00
N LEU A 16 -5.23 5.82 -13.77
CA LEU A 16 -4.54 7.04 -13.32
C LEU A 16 -4.70 8.16 -14.35
N THR A 17 -4.53 7.84 -15.63
CA THR A 17 -4.74 8.80 -16.72
C THR A 17 -6.19 9.29 -16.76
N ALA A 18 -7.16 8.39 -16.62
CA ALA A 18 -8.57 8.74 -16.62
C ALA A 18 -8.94 9.68 -15.46
N LEU A 19 -8.25 9.58 -14.33
CA LEU A 19 -8.46 10.46 -13.18
C LEU A 19 -7.68 11.77 -13.27
N GLY A 20 -6.88 11.96 -14.31
CA GLY A 20 -6.03 13.13 -14.45
C GLY A 20 -4.83 13.14 -13.50
N ILE A 21 -4.42 11.96 -13.01
CA ILE A 21 -3.31 11.81 -12.06
C ILE A 21 -2.01 11.66 -12.83
N GLU A 22 -1.05 12.52 -12.52
CA GLU A 22 0.31 12.42 -13.06
C GLU A 22 1.19 11.60 -12.12
N THR A 23 1.91 10.64 -12.69
CA THR A 23 2.84 9.80 -11.95
C THR A 23 4.14 9.64 -12.72
N LYS A 24 5.18 9.25 -12.00
CA LYS A 24 6.47 8.90 -12.59
C LYS A 24 6.80 7.47 -12.19
N THR A 25 7.08 6.62 -13.17
CA THR A 25 7.42 5.22 -12.92
C THR A 25 8.86 4.98 -13.30
N THR A 26 9.62 4.40 -12.36
CA THR A 26 11.02 4.03 -12.55
C THR A 26 11.11 2.52 -12.58
N ARG A 27 11.69 1.96 -13.64
CA ARG A 27 11.87 0.53 -13.81
C ARG A 27 13.18 0.09 -13.17
N HIS A 28 13.17 -1.09 -12.57
CA HIS A 28 14.34 -1.67 -11.90
C HIS A 28 14.21 -3.18 -11.85
N GLN A 29 15.27 -3.87 -11.44
CA GLN A 29 15.24 -5.31 -11.22
C GLN A 29 14.30 -5.65 -10.07
N PRO A 30 13.70 -6.86 -10.07
CA PRO A 30 12.88 -7.28 -8.93
C PRO A 30 13.66 -7.17 -7.63
N VAL A 31 13.01 -6.59 -6.61
CA VAL A 31 13.63 -6.34 -5.31
C VAL A 31 13.13 -7.37 -4.31
N PHE A 32 14.02 -8.23 -3.84
CA PHE A 32 13.69 -9.31 -2.89
C PHE A 32 14.35 -9.11 -1.52
N THR A 33 15.33 -8.21 -1.41
CA THR A 33 16.05 -7.95 -0.16
C THR A 33 16.02 -6.46 0.19
N VAL A 34 16.20 -6.16 1.48
CA VAL A 34 16.27 -4.78 1.96
C VAL A 34 17.47 -4.06 1.34
N THR A 35 18.61 -4.75 1.19
CA THR A 35 19.82 -4.17 0.59
C THR A 35 19.58 -3.77 -0.86
N GLN A 36 18.95 -4.65 -1.64
CA GLN A 36 18.60 -4.34 -3.04
C GLN A 36 17.64 -3.16 -3.12
N SER A 37 16.66 -3.12 -2.24
CA SER A 37 15.71 -2.03 -2.14
C SER A 37 16.42 -0.70 -1.88
N GLN A 38 17.35 -0.67 -0.93
CA GLN A 38 18.10 0.54 -0.58
C GLN A 38 18.93 1.08 -1.74
N GLN A 39 19.55 0.21 -2.54
CA GLN A 39 20.34 0.63 -3.70
C GLN A 39 19.50 1.35 -4.75
N HIS A 40 18.27 0.92 -4.95
CA HIS A 40 17.37 1.57 -5.92
C HIS A 40 16.78 2.88 -5.39
N ARG A 41 16.65 3.02 -4.07
CA ARG A 41 16.04 4.20 -3.44
C ARG A 41 16.85 5.47 -3.60
N GLU A 42 18.16 5.36 -3.72
CA GLU A 42 19.03 6.54 -3.85
C GLU A 42 18.71 7.37 -5.10
N PHE A 43 18.05 6.74 -6.08
CA PHE A 43 17.69 7.39 -7.34
C PHE A 43 16.24 7.85 -7.42
N LEU A 44 15.45 7.58 -6.36
CA LEU A 44 14.03 7.93 -6.34
C LEU A 44 13.78 9.10 -5.41
N SER A 45 13.01 10.08 -5.87
CA SER A 45 12.53 11.17 -5.03
C SER A 45 11.29 10.72 -4.25
N GLY A 46 11.10 11.28 -3.05
CA GLY A 46 9.93 10.98 -2.23
C GLY A 46 10.17 9.86 -1.23
N ASP A 47 9.20 9.65 -0.36
CA ASP A 47 9.29 8.68 0.70
C ASP A 47 8.89 7.29 0.21
N HIS A 48 9.60 6.29 0.72
CA HIS A 48 9.27 4.89 0.47
C HIS A 48 8.25 4.42 1.49
N CYS A 49 7.28 3.66 1.02
CA CYS A 49 6.17 3.22 1.83
C CYS A 49 6.09 1.70 1.84
N LYS A 50 5.47 1.18 2.88
CA LYS A 50 5.16 -0.25 2.99
C LYS A 50 3.66 -0.43 3.08
N SER A 51 3.20 -1.56 2.58
CA SER A 51 1.79 -1.92 2.59
C SER A 51 1.64 -3.29 3.24
N LEU A 52 0.79 -3.37 4.26
CA LEU A 52 0.54 -4.60 5.01
C LEU A 52 -0.90 -5.06 4.75
N PHE A 53 -1.05 -6.29 4.28
CA PHE A 53 -2.36 -6.87 4.06
C PHE A 53 -2.74 -7.75 5.25
N LEU A 54 -3.79 -7.37 5.98
CA LEU A 54 -4.14 -7.91 7.28
C LEU A 54 -5.58 -8.40 7.30
N LYS A 55 -5.87 -9.30 8.24
CA LYS A 55 -7.24 -9.73 8.54
C LYS A 55 -7.47 -9.73 10.05
N ASP A 56 -8.71 -9.50 10.45
CA ASP A 56 -9.10 -9.61 11.85
C ASP A 56 -9.88 -10.91 12.13
N LYS A 57 -10.33 -11.07 13.37
CA LYS A 57 -11.06 -12.29 13.79
C LYS A 57 -12.37 -12.50 13.03
N THR A 58 -12.98 -11.42 12.55
CA THR A 58 -14.24 -11.50 11.81
C THR A 58 -14.03 -11.70 10.31
N GLN A 59 -12.78 -11.97 9.90
CA GLN A 59 -12.37 -12.12 8.50
C GLN A 59 -12.50 -10.83 7.69
N THR A 60 -12.61 -9.68 8.36
CA THR A 60 -12.53 -8.38 7.70
C THR A 60 -11.08 -8.13 7.25
N LEU A 61 -10.91 -7.72 6.01
CA LEU A 61 -9.61 -7.49 5.40
C LEU A 61 -9.23 -6.01 5.51
N TRP A 62 -7.96 -5.77 5.82
CA TRP A 62 -7.41 -4.44 6.02
C TRP A 62 -6.13 -4.26 5.21
N LEU A 63 -5.98 -3.11 4.58
CA LEU A 63 -4.73 -2.71 3.93
C LEU A 63 -4.19 -1.50 4.68
N LEU A 64 -3.07 -1.69 5.36
CA LEU A 64 -2.38 -0.63 6.10
C LEU A 64 -1.20 -0.14 5.26
N VAL A 65 -1.20 1.14 4.95
CA VAL A 65 -0.14 1.77 4.17
C VAL A 65 0.55 2.83 5.02
N ALA A 66 1.86 2.71 5.16
CA ALA A 66 2.63 3.58 6.04
C ALA A 66 4.01 3.89 5.47
N ASP A 67 4.65 4.91 6.01
CA ASP A 67 6.06 5.15 5.73
C ASP A 67 6.87 3.92 6.14
N GLU A 68 7.84 3.55 5.31
CA GLU A 68 8.60 2.31 5.51
C GLU A 68 9.38 2.30 6.83
N SER A 69 9.84 3.45 7.30
CA SER A 69 10.56 3.56 8.55
C SER A 69 9.69 3.38 9.79
N ARG A 70 8.36 3.42 9.62
CA ARG A 70 7.42 3.29 10.73
C ARG A 70 7.45 1.89 11.35
N ARG A 71 7.53 1.85 12.66
CA ARG A 71 7.33 0.63 13.43
C ARG A 71 5.83 0.47 13.65
N ILE A 72 5.27 -0.64 13.18
CA ILE A 72 3.83 -0.89 13.25
C ILE A 72 3.54 -1.85 14.41
N ASP A 73 2.74 -1.38 15.38
CA ASP A 73 2.19 -2.22 16.44
C ASP A 73 0.76 -2.58 16.06
N LEU A 74 0.55 -3.81 15.60
CA LEU A 74 -0.75 -4.27 15.13
C LEU A 74 -1.82 -4.22 16.22
N LYS A 75 -1.44 -4.40 17.48
CA LYS A 75 -2.38 -4.31 18.61
C LYS A 75 -2.91 -2.89 18.77
N SER A 76 -2.02 -1.90 18.70
CA SER A 76 -2.41 -0.49 18.78
C SER A 76 -3.27 -0.08 17.59
N VAL A 77 -2.92 -0.53 16.40
CA VAL A 77 -3.71 -0.27 15.20
C VAL A 77 -5.10 -0.88 15.32
N ALA A 78 -5.20 -2.13 15.74
CA ALA A 78 -6.49 -2.81 15.92
C ALA A 78 -7.38 -2.05 16.90
N ASN A 79 -6.82 -1.62 18.03
CA ASN A 79 -7.57 -0.85 19.03
C ASN A 79 -8.06 0.49 18.45
N ALA A 80 -7.21 1.17 17.70
CA ALA A 80 -7.54 2.49 17.15
C ALA A 80 -8.67 2.43 16.12
N VAL A 81 -8.77 1.35 15.34
CA VAL A 81 -9.80 1.22 14.29
C VAL A 81 -10.98 0.36 14.73
N GLY A 82 -10.99 -0.10 15.98
CA GLY A 82 -12.07 -0.95 16.49
C GLY A 82 -12.10 -2.35 15.92
N ALA A 83 -10.97 -2.82 15.41
CA ALA A 83 -10.85 -4.18 14.88
C ALA A 83 -10.51 -5.17 16.00
N GLY A 84 -10.77 -6.44 15.76
CA GLY A 84 -10.23 -7.51 16.58
C GLY A 84 -8.74 -7.69 16.29
N ARG A 85 -8.14 -8.75 16.84
CA ARG A 85 -6.72 -9.03 16.63
C ARG A 85 -6.39 -9.10 15.14
N LEU A 86 -5.43 -8.29 14.71
CA LEU A 86 -4.96 -8.27 13.32
C LEU A 86 -3.82 -9.27 13.14
N SER A 87 -3.85 -9.96 12.00
CA SER A 87 -2.77 -10.87 11.59
C SER A 87 -2.54 -10.73 10.09
N PHE A 88 -1.34 -11.13 9.65
CA PHE A 88 -0.99 -11.06 8.23
C PHE A 88 -1.78 -12.08 7.41
N CYS A 89 -2.23 -11.68 6.24
CA CYS A 89 -2.86 -12.58 5.28
C CYS A 89 -1.81 -13.46 4.60
N LYS A 90 -2.23 -14.69 4.25
CA LYS A 90 -1.36 -15.61 3.51
C LYS A 90 -1.25 -15.19 2.04
N PRO A 91 -0.18 -15.60 1.34
CA PRO A 91 0.01 -15.27 -0.08
C PRO A 91 -1.16 -15.63 -0.97
N ASP A 92 -1.84 -16.76 -0.74
CA ASP A 92 -2.99 -17.17 -1.54
C ASP A 92 -4.12 -16.15 -1.45
N LEU A 93 -4.45 -15.70 -0.25
CA LEU A 93 -5.49 -14.68 -0.05
C LEU A 93 -5.08 -13.35 -0.66
N MET A 94 -3.81 -12.99 -0.55
CA MET A 94 -3.27 -11.79 -1.16
C MET A 94 -3.46 -11.82 -2.68
N ASN A 95 -3.14 -12.93 -3.32
CA ASN A 95 -3.33 -13.10 -4.74
C ASN A 95 -4.82 -13.06 -5.14
N ASP A 96 -5.68 -13.73 -4.36
CA ASP A 96 -7.12 -13.81 -4.66
C ASP A 96 -7.81 -12.44 -4.54
N VAL A 97 -7.43 -11.64 -3.54
CA VAL A 97 -8.10 -10.38 -3.23
C VAL A 97 -7.41 -9.19 -3.90
N LEU A 98 -6.10 -9.11 -3.80
CA LEU A 98 -5.32 -7.99 -4.33
C LEU A 98 -4.71 -8.25 -5.70
N GLY A 99 -4.65 -9.51 -6.12
CA GLY A 99 -4.06 -9.87 -7.41
C GLY A 99 -2.56 -9.64 -7.48
N VAL A 100 -1.88 -9.60 -6.34
CA VAL A 100 -0.43 -9.35 -6.27
C VAL A 100 0.30 -10.44 -5.51
N GLN A 101 1.59 -10.56 -5.75
CA GLN A 101 2.48 -11.48 -5.04
C GLN A 101 3.06 -10.81 -3.80
N PRO A 102 3.52 -11.58 -2.80
CA PRO A 102 4.30 -11.02 -1.70
C PRO A 102 5.49 -10.21 -2.24
N GLY A 103 5.73 -9.06 -1.63
CA GLY A 103 6.73 -8.11 -2.12
C GLY A 103 6.20 -7.07 -3.08
N ALA A 104 4.97 -7.25 -3.59
CA ALA A 104 4.32 -6.29 -4.48
C ALA A 104 3.02 -5.73 -3.91
N VAL A 105 2.77 -5.89 -2.61
CA VAL A 105 1.58 -5.33 -1.95
C VAL A 105 1.62 -3.81 -2.04
N THR A 106 0.52 -3.21 -2.46
CA THR A 106 0.46 -1.81 -2.83
C THR A 106 -0.98 -1.29 -2.73
N PRO A 107 -1.18 0.00 -2.41
CA PRO A 107 -2.53 0.57 -2.46
C PRO A 107 -3.12 0.58 -3.85
N PHE A 108 -2.30 0.50 -4.89
CA PHE A 108 -2.80 0.38 -6.27
C PHE A 108 -3.57 -0.92 -6.52
N ALA A 109 -3.38 -1.94 -5.67
CA ALA A 109 -4.11 -3.20 -5.78
C ALA A 109 -5.62 -3.06 -5.48
N LEU A 110 -6.04 -1.93 -4.93
CA LEU A 110 -7.46 -1.61 -4.74
C LEU A 110 -8.23 -1.49 -6.06
N ILE A 111 -7.52 -1.44 -7.19
CA ILE A 111 -8.13 -1.54 -8.53
C ILE A 111 -8.82 -2.88 -8.75
N ASN A 112 -8.41 -3.93 -8.02
CA ASN A 112 -8.98 -5.26 -8.16
C ASN A 112 -10.41 -5.30 -7.59
N GLU A 113 -11.35 -5.84 -8.35
CA GLU A 113 -12.76 -5.93 -7.93
C GLU A 113 -12.92 -6.72 -6.63
N ASN A 114 -12.10 -7.73 -6.41
CA ASN A 114 -12.14 -8.55 -5.20
C ASN A 114 -11.70 -7.76 -3.95
N ALA A 115 -11.07 -6.60 -4.14
CA ALA A 115 -10.63 -5.75 -3.03
C ALA A 115 -11.68 -4.75 -2.55
N ARG A 116 -12.88 -4.76 -3.10
CA ARG A 116 -13.93 -3.78 -2.74
C ARG A 116 -14.28 -3.77 -1.26
N GLY A 117 -14.23 -4.92 -0.60
CA GLY A 117 -14.51 -5.04 0.83
C GLY A 117 -13.33 -4.75 1.74
N VAL A 118 -12.16 -4.47 1.18
CA VAL A 118 -10.96 -4.21 1.97
C VAL A 118 -11.07 -2.82 2.60
N LYS A 119 -10.81 -2.74 3.90
CA LYS A 119 -10.74 -1.47 4.60
C LYS A 119 -9.31 -0.93 4.55
N VAL A 120 -9.16 0.36 4.32
CA VAL A 120 -7.87 0.99 4.10
C VAL A 120 -7.50 1.87 5.28
N ILE A 121 -6.27 1.71 5.77
CA ILE A 121 -5.70 2.56 6.82
C ILE A 121 -4.47 3.24 6.24
N LEU A 122 -4.41 4.56 6.34
CA LEU A 122 -3.26 5.34 5.88
C LEU A 122 -2.58 6.03 7.05
N ASP A 123 -1.27 5.94 7.09
CA ASP A 123 -0.44 6.63 8.06
C ASP A 123 -0.52 8.15 7.84
N LYS A 124 -0.92 8.88 8.85
CA LYS A 124 -1.07 10.33 8.77
C LYS A 124 0.25 11.01 8.38
N SER A 125 1.36 10.62 8.99
CA SER A 125 2.65 11.25 8.70
C SER A 125 3.12 10.98 7.28
N MET A 126 2.78 9.82 6.71
CA MET A 126 3.06 9.50 5.31
C MET A 126 2.41 10.52 4.38
N LEU A 127 1.19 10.96 4.69
CA LEU A 127 0.45 11.90 3.86
C LEU A 127 0.99 13.33 3.93
N GLU A 128 1.91 13.61 4.84
CA GLU A 128 2.60 14.91 4.93
C GLU A 128 3.76 15.03 3.95
N SER A 129 4.18 13.92 3.35
CA SER A 129 5.23 13.90 2.34
C SER A 129 4.76 14.49 1.03
N LYS A 130 5.68 15.06 0.26
CA LYS A 130 5.35 15.65 -1.04
C LYS A 130 5.09 14.60 -2.09
N LYS A 131 5.81 13.49 -2.03
CA LYS A 131 5.71 12.38 -2.99
C LYS A 131 5.89 11.05 -2.28
N LEU A 132 5.14 10.05 -2.75
CA LEU A 132 5.12 8.70 -2.20
C LEU A 132 5.45 7.69 -3.30
N ASN A 133 6.12 6.62 -2.93
CA ASN A 133 6.56 5.59 -3.88
C ASN A 133 5.92 4.25 -3.55
N TYR A 134 5.29 3.64 -4.56
CA TYR A 134 4.62 2.34 -4.45
C TYR A 134 4.90 1.48 -5.67
N HIS A 135 4.78 0.17 -5.51
CA HIS A 135 4.88 -0.77 -6.64
C HIS A 135 3.62 -0.73 -7.51
N PRO A 136 3.76 -0.66 -8.84
CA PRO A 136 2.59 -0.67 -9.75
C PRO A 136 2.12 -2.10 -10.04
N LEU A 137 1.69 -2.83 -9.00
CA LEU A 137 1.15 -4.20 -9.04
C LEU A 137 2.20 -5.30 -9.25
N HIS A 138 3.47 -4.96 -9.35
CA HIS A 138 4.60 -5.89 -9.44
C HIS A 138 5.85 -5.21 -8.87
N ASN A 139 6.91 -5.98 -8.64
CA ASN A 139 8.12 -5.48 -7.97
C ASN A 139 9.27 -5.11 -8.91
N GLU A 140 9.00 -4.93 -10.20
CA GLU A 140 10.02 -4.55 -11.19
C GLU A 140 9.93 -3.07 -11.58
N ALA A 141 9.18 -2.29 -10.81
CA ALA A 141 9.09 -0.84 -10.98
C ALA A 141 8.62 -0.19 -9.70
N THR A 142 8.79 1.12 -9.63
CA THR A 142 8.27 1.95 -8.53
C THR A 142 7.60 3.17 -9.16
N THR A 143 6.38 3.44 -8.74
CA THR A 143 5.59 4.57 -9.21
C THR A 143 5.48 5.63 -8.13
N THR A 144 5.83 6.86 -8.48
CA THR A 144 5.80 8.02 -7.59
C THR A 144 4.50 8.79 -7.80
N ILE A 145 3.79 9.08 -6.72
CA ILE A 145 2.48 9.74 -6.74
C ILE A 145 2.37 10.71 -5.56
N SER A 146 1.62 11.79 -5.71
CA SER A 146 1.35 12.70 -4.60
C SER A 146 0.33 12.11 -3.62
N PRO A 147 0.35 12.53 -2.33
CA PRO A 147 -0.67 12.08 -1.38
C PRO A 147 -2.10 12.41 -1.81
N GLU A 148 -2.34 13.59 -2.35
CA GLU A 148 -3.67 13.99 -2.81
C GLU A 148 -4.17 13.08 -3.93
N ASP A 149 -3.30 12.75 -4.87
CA ASP A 149 -3.64 11.88 -5.99
C ASP A 149 -3.85 10.44 -5.52
N LEU A 150 -3.09 9.98 -4.53
CA LEU A 150 -3.31 8.68 -3.93
C LEU A 150 -4.70 8.59 -3.30
N LEU A 151 -5.10 9.62 -2.55
CA LEU A 151 -6.45 9.67 -1.95
C LEU A 151 -7.53 9.68 -3.04
N LEU A 152 -7.33 10.43 -4.10
CA LEU A 152 -8.26 10.46 -5.23
C LEU A 152 -8.41 9.06 -5.85
N PHE A 153 -7.28 8.37 -6.07
CA PHE A 153 -7.28 7.01 -6.60
C PHE A 153 -8.07 6.05 -5.70
N ILE A 154 -7.75 6.04 -4.39
CA ILE A 154 -8.40 5.16 -3.42
C ILE A 154 -9.90 5.41 -3.37
N ARG A 155 -10.32 6.68 -3.31
CA ARG A 155 -11.72 7.05 -3.26
C ARG A 155 -12.47 6.74 -4.55
N SER A 156 -11.77 6.73 -5.69
CA SER A 156 -12.39 6.43 -6.99
C SER A 156 -12.91 4.99 -7.07
N TYR A 157 -12.41 4.10 -6.19
CA TYR A 157 -12.88 2.73 -6.10
C TYR A 157 -13.85 2.50 -4.93
N GLY A 158 -14.37 3.57 -4.34
CA GLY A 158 -15.37 3.49 -3.29
C GLY A 158 -14.81 3.28 -1.89
N HIS A 159 -13.49 3.36 -1.71
CA HIS A 159 -12.87 3.23 -0.40
C HIS A 159 -12.77 4.58 0.28
N GLU A 160 -13.12 4.64 1.57
CA GLU A 160 -12.86 5.81 2.39
C GLU A 160 -11.79 5.42 3.43
N PRO A 161 -10.54 5.86 3.23
CA PRO A 161 -9.45 5.43 4.10
C PRO A 161 -9.55 6.04 5.49
N VAL A 162 -9.19 5.26 6.50
CA VAL A 162 -8.99 5.76 7.86
C VAL A 162 -7.59 6.34 7.93
N ILE A 163 -7.48 7.62 8.24
CA ILE A 163 -6.18 8.27 8.42
C ILE A 163 -5.82 8.18 9.89
N LEU A 164 -4.75 7.45 10.19
CA LEU A 164 -4.38 7.10 11.54
C LEU A 164 -3.04 7.70 11.93
N ASP A 165 -3.01 8.39 13.06
CA ASP A 165 -1.77 8.90 13.62
C ASP A 165 -1.09 7.77 14.40
N LEU A 166 -0.10 7.13 13.77
CA LEU A 166 0.61 6.00 14.36
C LEU A 166 1.50 6.43 15.54
N ASP A 167 1.97 7.66 15.55
CA ASP A 167 2.76 8.18 16.68
C ASP A 167 1.93 8.31 17.94
N ALA A 168 0.72 8.89 17.83
CA ALA A 168 -0.18 9.04 18.97
C ALA A 168 -0.59 7.68 19.53
N ASN A 169 -0.76 6.67 18.68
CA ASN A 169 -1.18 5.34 19.12
C ASN A 169 -0.01 4.49 19.64
N CYS A 170 1.22 4.77 19.24
CA CYS A 170 2.40 4.11 19.79
C CYS A 170 2.74 4.59 21.21
N SER A 171 2.46 5.86 21.54
CA SER A 171 2.78 6.41 22.85
C SER A 171 1.84 5.93 23.95
N SER A 172 0.66 5.40 23.60
CA SER A 172 -0.31 4.90 24.60
C SER A 172 -0.01 3.48 25.08
N SER A 173 0.98 2.81 24.51
CA SER A 173 1.34 1.45 24.91
C SER A 173 2.41 1.36 26.01
N THR A 174 2.86 2.48 26.52
CA THR A 174 3.85 2.57 27.60
C THR A 174 3.23 2.89 28.96
N GLY A 175 2.04 2.36 29.16
CA GLY A 175 1.38 2.49 30.46
C GLY A 175 1.46 1.21 31.27
#